data_42604e762f65c10beef6dd381ad7b711
#
_entry.id   42604e762f65c10beef6dd381ad7b711
#
_cell.length_a   1.000
_cell.length_b   1.000
_cell.length_c   1.000
_cell.angle_alpha   90.00
_cell.angle_beta   90.00
_cell.angle_gamma   90.00
#
_symmetry.space_group_name_H-M   'P 1'
#
loop_
_entity.id
_entity.type
_entity.pdbx_description
1 polymer ?
#
loop_
_entity_poly.entity_id
_entity_poly.type
_entity_poly.pdbx_seq_one_letter_code
_entity_poly.pdbx_strand_id
1 'polypeptide(L)'
;GKVTFRVPNESDAASTVGLRIQLPTDTPLASVRAQPVPGWTVSLTTVALDPPVRSDDGDTIDSTVSVVEYRADAVGGIAPGQFQEFALAGGPFPDAPSLIFNVVQSYSDGSEAAWIEPTVAGQPEPAHPAPVLSLSGAATAGHGSSTDSGTATASNEGSTEDGGDTTATVALVLGVLGLLAGLAGLFLGLAARRRTVSS
;
A
#
# COMPACT_ATOMS: atom_id res chain seq x y z
N GLY A 1 -1.73 -11.27 -11.61
CA GLY A 1 -1.44 -10.59 -10.33
C GLY A 1 -2.66 -9.93 -9.73
N LYS A 2 -2.47 -9.21 -8.62
CA LYS A 2 -3.51 -8.42 -7.93
C LYS A 2 -3.00 -7.01 -7.68
N VAL A 3 -3.78 -6.01 -8.06
CA VAL A 3 -3.54 -4.59 -7.76
C VAL A 3 -4.61 -4.13 -6.78
N THR A 4 -4.22 -3.41 -5.74
CA THR A 4 -5.16 -2.88 -4.75
C THR A 4 -5.03 -1.35 -4.69
N PHE A 5 -6.12 -0.67 -4.92
CA PHE A 5 -6.26 0.77 -4.77
C PHE A 5 -6.78 1.07 -3.38
N ARG A 6 -5.98 1.75 -2.56
CA ARG A 6 -6.44 2.31 -1.29
C ARG A 6 -6.94 3.71 -1.57
N VAL A 7 -8.21 3.94 -1.33
CA VAL A 7 -8.91 5.18 -1.63
C VAL A 7 -9.36 5.83 -0.33
N PRO A 8 -8.63 6.82 0.18
CA PRO A 8 -9.09 7.62 1.30
C PRO A 8 -10.21 8.58 0.83
N ASN A 9 -11.07 8.95 1.74
CA ASN A 9 -11.98 10.07 1.50
C ASN A 9 -11.26 11.38 1.88
N GLU A 10 -11.03 12.25 0.90
CA GLU A 10 -10.36 13.54 1.06
C GLU A 10 -11.31 14.67 1.43
N SER A 11 -12.62 14.42 1.47
CA SER A 11 -13.62 15.41 1.86
C SER A 11 -13.89 15.34 3.34
N ASP A 12 -14.02 16.52 4.00
CA ASP A 12 -14.40 16.62 5.40
C ASP A 12 -15.92 16.48 5.61
N ALA A 13 -16.74 16.58 4.55
CA ALA A 13 -18.19 16.63 4.64
C ALA A 13 -18.94 15.64 3.76
N ALA A 14 -18.44 15.38 2.54
CA ALA A 14 -19.10 14.52 1.57
C ALA A 14 -18.51 13.10 1.60
N SER A 15 -19.34 12.09 1.36
CA SER A 15 -18.89 10.71 1.22
C SER A 15 -18.43 10.45 -0.22
N THR A 16 -17.39 9.63 -0.40
CA THR A 16 -17.05 9.10 -1.73
C THR A 16 -18.13 8.10 -2.13
N VAL A 17 -18.75 8.30 -3.29
CA VAL A 17 -19.84 7.45 -3.80
C VAL A 17 -19.53 6.83 -5.16
N GLY A 18 -18.43 7.21 -5.79
CA GLY A 18 -17.98 6.65 -7.06
C GLY A 18 -16.47 6.57 -7.14
N LEU A 19 -15.98 5.54 -7.81
CA LEU A 19 -14.58 5.38 -8.17
C LEU A 19 -14.49 4.84 -9.59
N ARG A 20 -13.88 5.61 -10.48
CA ARG A 20 -13.67 5.22 -11.87
C ARG A 20 -12.18 5.08 -12.11
N ILE A 21 -11.74 3.87 -12.44
CA ILE A 21 -10.34 3.53 -12.71
C ILE A 21 -10.20 3.29 -14.20
N GLN A 22 -9.43 4.12 -14.88
CA GLN A 22 -9.06 3.93 -16.27
C GLN A 22 -7.74 3.16 -16.33
N LEU A 23 -7.76 2.03 -17.04
CA LEU A 23 -6.60 1.19 -17.28
C LEU A 23 -5.91 1.63 -18.58
N PRO A 24 -4.57 1.48 -18.66
CA PRO A 24 -3.83 1.78 -19.88
C PRO A 24 -4.23 0.81 -21.01
N THR A 25 -4.48 1.35 -22.20
CA THR A 25 -4.82 0.56 -23.39
C THR A 25 -3.64 0.39 -24.34
N ASP A 26 -2.58 1.14 -24.15
CA ASP A 26 -1.29 1.01 -24.84
C ASP A 26 -0.43 -0.14 -24.29
N THR A 27 -0.66 -0.51 -23.03
CA THR A 27 -0.07 -1.66 -22.35
C THR A 27 -1.19 -2.53 -21.75
N PRO A 28 -2.00 -3.18 -22.60
CA PRO A 28 -3.25 -3.81 -22.19
C PRO A 28 -3.01 -5.05 -21.33
N LEU A 29 -3.89 -5.27 -20.36
CA LEU A 29 -3.98 -6.52 -19.61
C LEU A 29 -4.91 -7.50 -20.37
N ALA A 30 -4.46 -8.74 -20.60
CA ALA A 30 -5.26 -9.76 -21.29
C ALA A 30 -6.53 -10.12 -20.52
N SER A 31 -6.52 -10.02 -19.20
CA SER A 31 -7.70 -10.22 -18.37
C SER A 31 -7.73 -9.27 -17.20
N VAL A 32 -8.93 -8.80 -16.85
CA VAL A 32 -9.17 -7.98 -15.64
C VAL A 32 -10.46 -8.44 -14.98
N ARG A 33 -10.40 -8.64 -13.67
CA ARG A 33 -11.55 -8.98 -12.83
C ARG A 33 -11.56 -8.09 -11.61
N ALA A 34 -12.70 -7.49 -11.31
CA ALA A 34 -12.89 -6.67 -10.13
C ALA A 34 -13.31 -7.52 -8.94
N GLN A 35 -12.72 -7.27 -7.77
CA GLN A 35 -13.18 -7.88 -6.53
C GLN A 35 -14.50 -7.20 -6.11
N PRO A 36 -15.57 -7.97 -5.80
CA PRO A 36 -16.79 -7.41 -5.23
C PRO A 36 -16.50 -6.73 -3.90
N VAL A 37 -17.09 -5.55 -3.69
CA VAL A 37 -16.99 -4.78 -2.44
C VAL A 37 -18.41 -4.62 -1.88
N PRO A 38 -18.66 -5.01 -0.63
CA PRO A 38 -19.97 -4.83 0.00
C PRO A 38 -20.43 -3.37 -0.06
N GLY A 39 -21.68 -3.12 -0.45
CA GLY A 39 -22.22 -1.77 -0.60
C GLY A 39 -21.80 -1.05 -1.89
N TRP A 40 -21.20 -1.78 -2.85
CA TRP A 40 -20.78 -1.22 -4.13
C TRP A 40 -21.17 -2.13 -5.28
N THR A 41 -21.66 -1.52 -6.35
CA THR A 41 -21.84 -2.16 -7.65
C THR A 41 -20.62 -1.85 -8.52
N VAL A 42 -20.13 -2.87 -9.24
CA VAL A 42 -18.99 -2.72 -10.15
C VAL A 42 -19.40 -3.01 -11.59
N SER A 43 -18.90 -2.19 -12.52
CA SER A 43 -19.03 -2.40 -13.96
C SER A 43 -17.67 -2.31 -14.65
N LEU A 44 -17.49 -3.10 -15.72
CA LEU A 44 -16.28 -3.11 -16.53
C LEU A 44 -16.64 -2.72 -17.97
N THR A 45 -15.91 -1.77 -18.53
CA THR A 45 -16.04 -1.39 -19.94
C THR A 45 -14.87 -1.98 -20.70
N THR A 46 -15.17 -2.77 -21.73
CA THR A 46 -14.18 -3.38 -22.62
C THR A 46 -14.12 -2.57 -23.93
N VAL A 47 -12.92 -2.41 -24.48
CA VAL A 47 -12.66 -1.80 -25.78
C VAL A 47 -11.91 -2.77 -26.68
N ALA A 48 -12.20 -2.74 -27.97
CA ALA A 48 -11.41 -3.45 -28.97
C ALA A 48 -10.06 -2.76 -29.16
N LEU A 49 -9.04 -3.57 -29.41
CA LEU A 49 -7.69 -3.09 -29.77
C LEU A 49 -7.49 -3.22 -31.27
N ASP A 50 -7.15 -2.11 -31.93
CA ASP A 50 -6.86 -2.10 -33.36
C ASP A 50 -5.55 -1.31 -33.61
N PRO A 51 -4.46 -1.99 -34.00
CA PRO A 51 -4.33 -3.45 -34.18
C PRO A 51 -4.34 -4.23 -32.84
N PRO A 52 -4.66 -5.55 -32.88
CA PRO A 52 -4.50 -6.43 -31.73
C PRO A 52 -3.05 -6.47 -31.23
N VAL A 53 -2.88 -6.59 -29.94
CA VAL A 53 -1.56 -6.63 -29.27
C VAL A 53 -1.18 -8.09 -28.97
N ARG A 54 0.09 -8.45 -29.14
CA ARG A 54 0.60 -9.73 -28.65
C ARG A 54 1.10 -9.61 -27.23
N SER A 55 0.68 -10.54 -26.37
CA SER A 55 1.25 -10.68 -25.03
C SER A 55 2.63 -11.33 -25.11
N ASP A 56 3.40 -11.22 -24.03
CA ASP A 56 4.72 -11.86 -23.90
C ASP A 56 4.63 -13.39 -23.95
N ASP A 57 3.48 -13.97 -23.54
CA ASP A 57 3.17 -15.40 -23.64
C ASP A 57 2.79 -15.83 -25.07
N GLY A 58 2.72 -14.90 -26.02
CA GLY A 58 2.43 -15.13 -27.42
C GLY A 58 0.95 -15.11 -27.77
N ASP A 59 0.05 -14.91 -26.84
CA ASP A 59 -1.37 -14.78 -27.06
C ASP A 59 -1.74 -13.46 -27.75
N THR A 60 -2.80 -13.47 -28.55
CA THR A 60 -3.32 -12.27 -29.19
C THR A 60 -4.39 -11.67 -28.32
N ILE A 61 -4.21 -10.41 -27.90
CA ILE A 61 -5.18 -9.60 -27.17
C ILE A 61 -5.90 -8.70 -28.19
N ASP A 62 -7.13 -9.00 -28.49
CA ASP A 62 -7.99 -8.22 -29.41
C ASP A 62 -8.89 -7.21 -28.71
N SER A 63 -9.02 -7.35 -27.40
CA SER A 63 -9.83 -6.48 -26.58
C SER A 63 -9.28 -6.44 -25.13
N THR A 64 -9.50 -5.33 -24.43
CA THR A 64 -9.11 -5.17 -23.05
C THR A 64 -10.14 -4.36 -22.26
N VAL A 65 -10.13 -4.53 -20.94
CA VAL A 65 -10.90 -3.67 -20.06
C VAL A 65 -10.19 -2.30 -19.98
N SER A 66 -10.88 -1.26 -20.41
CA SER A 66 -10.38 0.12 -20.36
C SER A 66 -10.82 0.89 -19.13
N VAL A 67 -11.98 0.55 -18.55
CA VAL A 67 -12.51 1.22 -17.36
C VAL A 67 -13.11 0.21 -16.41
N VAL A 68 -12.81 0.35 -15.13
CA VAL A 68 -13.51 -0.29 -14.02
C VAL A 68 -14.17 0.80 -13.20
N GLU A 69 -15.49 0.72 -13.05
CA GLU A 69 -16.25 1.71 -12.30
C GLU A 69 -16.98 1.04 -11.13
N TYR A 70 -16.74 1.56 -9.93
CA TYR A 70 -17.46 1.22 -8.72
C TYR A 70 -18.40 2.36 -8.36
N ARG A 71 -19.66 2.02 -8.05
CA ARG A 71 -20.68 2.96 -7.58
C ARG A 71 -21.22 2.46 -6.26
N ALA A 72 -21.24 3.33 -5.26
CA ALA A 72 -21.88 3.01 -3.99
C ALA A 72 -23.37 2.83 -4.16
N ASP A 73 -23.95 1.84 -3.48
CA ASP A 73 -25.39 1.72 -3.33
C ASP A 73 -25.89 2.64 -2.19
N ALA A 74 -27.18 2.54 -1.85
CA ALA A 74 -27.81 3.44 -0.88
C ALA A 74 -27.19 3.40 0.54
N VAL A 75 -26.45 2.33 0.86
CA VAL A 75 -25.84 2.10 2.18
C VAL A 75 -24.30 2.05 2.10
N GLY A 76 -23.75 2.10 0.88
CA GLY A 76 -22.31 2.10 0.62
C GLY A 76 -21.71 3.50 0.63
N GLY A 77 -20.42 3.54 0.30
CA GLY A 77 -19.65 4.78 0.26
C GLY A 77 -18.53 4.81 1.29
N ILE A 78 -17.63 5.77 1.11
CA ILE A 78 -16.53 6.02 2.05
C ILE A 78 -16.86 7.31 2.78
N ALA A 79 -17.15 7.23 4.07
CA ALA A 79 -17.44 8.41 4.87
C ALA A 79 -16.19 9.26 5.12
N PRO A 80 -16.33 10.55 5.47
CA PRO A 80 -15.21 11.39 5.88
C PRO A 80 -14.35 10.72 6.94
N GLY A 81 -13.01 10.85 6.79
CA GLY A 81 -12.03 10.23 7.68
C GLY A 81 -11.86 8.71 7.53
N GLN A 82 -12.49 8.09 6.53
CA GLN A 82 -12.38 6.67 6.24
C GLN A 82 -11.66 6.41 4.91
N PHE A 83 -11.26 5.17 4.68
CA PHE A 83 -10.76 4.69 3.40
C PHE A 83 -11.40 3.33 3.03
N GLN A 84 -11.36 2.99 1.75
CA GLN A 84 -11.78 1.69 1.23
C GLN A 84 -10.71 1.14 0.30
N GLU A 85 -10.56 -0.18 0.27
CA GLU A 85 -9.72 -0.87 -0.70
C GLU A 85 -10.55 -1.46 -1.82
N PHE A 86 -10.11 -1.25 -3.06
CA PHE A 86 -10.67 -1.80 -4.28
C PHE A 86 -9.59 -2.60 -4.99
N ALA A 87 -9.83 -3.88 -5.20
CA ALA A 87 -8.85 -4.76 -5.79
C ALA A 87 -9.27 -5.25 -7.17
N LEU A 88 -8.28 -5.29 -8.07
CA LEU A 88 -8.39 -5.86 -9.41
C LEU A 88 -7.42 -7.04 -9.51
N ALA A 89 -7.92 -8.19 -9.95
CA ALA A 89 -7.07 -9.28 -10.42
C ALA A 89 -6.93 -9.17 -11.93
N GLY A 90 -5.71 -9.29 -12.44
CA GLY A 90 -5.46 -9.18 -13.87
C GLY A 90 -4.14 -9.78 -14.28
N GLY A 91 -3.93 -9.86 -15.58
CA GLY A 91 -2.68 -10.34 -16.18
C GLY A 91 -2.87 -11.14 -17.47
N PRO A 92 -1.73 -11.58 -18.06
CA PRO A 92 -0.38 -11.26 -17.60
C PRO A 92 -0.12 -9.76 -17.56
N PHE A 93 0.83 -9.32 -16.71
CA PHE A 93 1.29 -7.95 -16.74
C PHE A 93 2.27 -7.78 -17.90
N PRO A 94 2.22 -6.64 -18.62
CA PRO A 94 3.10 -6.39 -19.75
C PRO A 94 4.56 -6.21 -19.29
N ASP A 95 5.50 -6.48 -20.20
CA ASP A 95 6.92 -6.13 -20.00
C ASP A 95 7.11 -4.62 -20.19
N ALA A 96 6.72 -3.89 -19.16
CA ALA A 96 6.80 -2.44 -19.07
C ALA A 96 7.36 -2.03 -17.71
N PRO A 97 8.04 -0.89 -17.59
CA PRO A 97 8.58 -0.45 -16.31
C PRO A 97 7.49 -0.13 -15.28
N SER A 98 6.33 0.31 -15.74
CA SER A 98 5.22 0.66 -14.87
C SER A 98 3.88 0.71 -15.62
N LEU A 99 2.79 0.64 -14.86
CA LEU A 99 1.44 0.96 -15.31
C LEU A 99 0.96 2.22 -14.61
N ILE A 100 0.36 3.14 -15.35
CA ILE A 100 -0.24 4.36 -14.84
C ILE A 100 -1.75 4.22 -14.94
N PHE A 101 -2.44 4.54 -13.85
CA PHE A 101 -3.89 4.50 -13.80
C PHE A 101 -4.43 5.91 -13.63
N ASN A 102 -5.41 6.29 -14.44
CA ASN A 102 -6.16 7.52 -14.21
C ASN A 102 -7.38 7.20 -13.35
N VAL A 103 -7.51 7.85 -12.21
CA VAL A 103 -8.58 7.56 -11.25
C VAL A 103 -9.40 8.81 -10.99
N VAL A 104 -10.71 8.70 -11.09
CA VAL A 104 -11.65 9.76 -10.71
C VAL A 104 -12.49 9.26 -9.55
N GLN A 105 -12.50 10.06 -8.49
CA GLN A 105 -13.28 9.84 -7.28
C GLN A 105 -14.43 10.83 -7.25
N SER A 106 -15.67 10.34 -7.14
CA SER A 106 -16.87 11.17 -7.11
C SER A 106 -17.46 11.19 -5.72
N TYR A 107 -17.92 12.35 -5.28
CA TYR A 107 -18.47 12.58 -3.94
C TYR A 107 -19.98 12.77 -3.95
N SER A 108 -20.62 12.60 -2.79
CA SER A 108 -22.07 12.69 -2.61
C SER A 108 -22.65 14.09 -2.84
N ASP A 109 -21.84 15.12 -2.79
CA ASP A 109 -22.20 16.51 -3.10
C ASP A 109 -22.08 16.85 -4.60
N GLY A 110 -21.67 15.86 -5.43
CA GLY A 110 -21.49 16.00 -6.87
C GLY A 110 -20.11 16.53 -7.26
N SER A 111 -19.20 16.79 -6.32
CA SER A 111 -17.82 17.15 -6.64
C SER A 111 -17.01 15.90 -7.05
N GLU A 112 -15.88 16.13 -7.71
CA GLU A 112 -14.95 15.08 -8.14
C GLU A 112 -13.50 15.46 -7.85
N ALA A 113 -12.68 14.45 -7.54
CA ALA A 113 -11.23 14.56 -7.50
C ALA A 113 -10.63 13.66 -8.59
N ALA A 114 -9.83 14.24 -9.47
CA ALA A 114 -9.24 13.55 -10.60
C ALA A 114 -7.74 13.31 -10.37
N TRP A 115 -7.38 12.11 -10.00
CA TRP A 115 -6.02 11.62 -9.77
C TRP A 115 -5.43 11.16 -11.11
N ILE A 116 -5.03 12.12 -11.94
CA ILE A 116 -4.61 11.90 -13.33
C ILE A 116 -3.32 12.67 -13.69
N GLU A 117 -2.78 13.45 -12.76
CA GLU A 117 -1.64 14.32 -13.05
C GLU A 117 -0.35 13.50 -13.06
N PRO A 118 0.49 13.62 -14.11
CA PRO A 118 1.75 12.88 -14.15
C PRO A 118 2.76 13.48 -13.15
N THR A 119 3.43 12.60 -12.38
CA THR A 119 4.56 13.00 -11.56
C THR A 119 5.82 13.10 -12.42
N VAL A 120 6.47 14.27 -12.43
CA VAL A 120 7.69 14.54 -13.21
C VAL A 120 8.88 14.69 -12.27
N ALA A 121 9.94 13.92 -12.51
CA ALA A 121 11.16 13.98 -11.70
C ALA A 121 11.73 15.41 -11.66
N GLY A 122 12.05 15.90 -10.46
CA GLY A 122 12.60 17.24 -10.25
C GLY A 122 11.57 18.37 -10.24
N GLN A 123 10.28 18.06 -10.41
CA GLN A 123 9.18 19.00 -10.23
C GLN A 123 8.49 18.77 -8.87
N PRO A 124 7.80 19.78 -8.31
CA PRO A 124 6.92 19.57 -7.16
C PRO A 124 5.87 18.51 -7.48
N GLU A 125 5.51 17.72 -6.48
CA GLU A 125 4.44 16.73 -6.61
C GLU A 125 3.11 17.44 -6.91
N PRO A 126 2.33 16.98 -7.91
CA PRO A 126 1.03 17.55 -8.21
C PRO A 126 0.01 17.30 -7.09
N ALA A 127 -1.10 18.04 -7.09
CA ALA A 127 -2.12 17.90 -6.05
C ALA A 127 -2.84 16.54 -6.11
N HIS A 128 -3.02 15.99 -7.33
CA HIS A 128 -3.72 14.72 -7.55
C HIS A 128 -2.92 13.83 -8.51
N PRO A 129 -1.78 13.27 -8.06
CA PRO A 129 -0.93 12.46 -8.90
C PRO A 129 -1.64 11.17 -9.34
N ALA A 130 -1.45 10.80 -10.61
CA ALA A 130 -1.93 9.52 -11.10
C ALA A 130 -1.26 8.35 -10.37
N PRO A 131 -2.00 7.34 -9.88
CA PRO A 131 -1.40 6.15 -9.29
C PRO A 131 -0.52 5.39 -10.28
N VAL A 132 0.68 5.01 -9.84
CA VAL A 132 1.68 4.29 -10.63
C VAL A 132 2.00 2.95 -9.98
N LEU A 133 1.89 1.87 -10.74
CA LEU A 133 2.35 0.54 -10.35
C LEU A 133 3.68 0.26 -11.05
N SER A 134 4.77 0.14 -10.31
CA SER A 134 6.06 -0.28 -10.86
C SER A 134 6.03 -1.79 -11.13
N LEU A 135 6.37 -2.18 -12.36
CA LEU A 135 6.44 -3.58 -12.81
C LEU A 135 7.88 -4.09 -12.89
N SER A 136 8.87 -3.20 -12.89
CA SER A 136 10.28 -3.58 -12.93
C SER A 136 10.59 -4.56 -11.81
N GLY A 137 10.93 -5.76 -12.22
CA GLY A 137 11.02 -6.93 -11.39
C GLY A 137 11.82 -6.73 -10.12
N ALA A 138 11.27 -7.30 -9.12
CA ALA A 138 11.89 -7.86 -7.94
C ALA A 138 13.36 -7.47 -7.70
N ALA A 139 13.59 -7.00 -6.52
CA ALA A 139 14.85 -6.81 -5.83
C ALA A 139 15.31 -5.36 -5.72
N THR A 140 14.50 -4.59 -5.03
CA THR A 140 15.03 -3.93 -3.85
C THR A 140 13.85 -3.68 -2.92
N ALA A 141 13.62 -4.61 -2.01
CA ALA A 141 12.94 -4.33 -0.77
C ALA A 141 13.85 -3.35 0.01
N GLY A 142 13.88 -2.12 -0.43
CA GLY A 142 14.46 -1.01 0.29
C GLY A 142 13.48 -0.61 1.37
N HIS A 143 13.58 -1.27 2.52
CA HIS A 143 13.17 -0.64 3.75
C HIS A 143 13.95 0.68 3.82
N GLY A 144 13.27 1.80 3.67
CA GLY A 144 13.82 3.12 3.97
C GLY A 144 14.17 3.19 5.45
N SER A 145 15.35 2.71 5.81
CA SER A 145 16.03 3.07 7.03
C SER A 145 16.64 4.45 6.80
N SER A 146 16.11 5.43 7.47
CA SER A 146 16.75 6.71 7.70
C SER A 146 18.16 6.47 8.18
N THR A 147 19.12 6.71 7.31
CA THR A 147 20.56 6.68 7.65
C THR A 147 20.89 7.95 8.37
N ASP A 148 20.99 7.85 9.66
CA ASP A 148 21.77 8.81 10.45
C ASP A 148 23.26 8.59 10.13
N SER A 149 23.92 9.62 9.61
CA SER A 149 25.32 9.61 9.23
C SER A 149 26.21 9.69 10.46
N GLY A 150 26.77 8.56 10.87
CA GLY A 150 27.87 8.49 11.82
C GLY A 150 29.10 7.90 11.15
N THR A 151 30.03 8.77 10.77
CA THR A 151 31.39 8.43 10.30
C THR A 151 32.18 7.71 11.38
N ALA A 152 32.67 6.52 11.08
CA ALA A 152 33.88 6.00 11.74
C ALA A 152 34.63 5.04 10.82
N THR A 153 35.83 5.41 10.60
CA THR A 153 36.92 4.82 9.80
C THR A 153 37.51 3.58 10.48
N ALA A 154 37.97 2.68 9.65
CA ALA A 154 39.19 1.87 9.71
C ALA A 154 39.14 0.37 10.02
N SER A 155 39.68 -0.30 9.05
CA SER A 155 40.74 -1.35 9.06
C SER A 155 40.41 -2.77 9.50
N ASN A 156 40.30 -3.58 8.52
CA ASN A 156 41.07 -4.71 8.01
C ASN A 156 41.66 -5.75 9.01
N GLU A 157 41.56 -6.98 8.56
CA GLU A 157 42.31 -8.20 8.83
C GLU A 157 41.71 -9.27 9.74
N GLY A 158 41.37 -10.36 9.07
CA GLY A 158 42.00 -11.65 9.38
C GLY A 158 41.28 -12.64 10.26
N SER A 159 40.73 -13.68 9.60
CA SER A 159 40.85 -15.07 10.00
C SER A 159 40.04 -15.66 11.16
N THR A 160 39.33 -16.71 10.77
CA THR A 160 39.11 -18.01 11.44
C THR A 160 38.30 -18.10 12.73
N GLU A 161 37.22 -18.86 12.56
CA GLU A 161 36.69 -19.94 13.39
C GLU A 161 36.39 -19.74 14.88
N ASP A 162 35.19 -20.22 15.17
CA ASP A 162 34.77 -20.87 16.42
C ASP A 162 34.33 -19.98 17.58
N GLY A 163 33.14 -20.25 18.05
CA GLY A 163 32.75 -19.95 19.44
C GLY A 163 31.51 -19.10 19.64
N GLY A 164 30.40 -19.79 19.67
CA GLY A 164 29.45 -19.79 20.80
C GLY A 164 28.97 -18.51 21.41
N ASP A 165 27.65 -18.26 21.22
CA ASP A 165 26.73 -17.91 22.32
C ASP A 165 26.95 -16.70 23.25
N THR A 166 27.75 -15.73 22.92
CA THR A 166 27.85 -14.54 23.82
C THR A 166 26.71 -13.55 23.66
N THR A 167 26.12 -13.44 22.47
CA THR A 167 24.98 -12.51 22.22
C THR A 167 23.68 -13.00 22.85
N ALA A 168 23.45 -14.30 22.86
CA ALA A 168 22.27 -14.90 23.48
C ALA A 168 22.34 -14.81 25.01
N THR A 169 23.52 -14.97 25.59
CA THR A 169 23.73 -14.87 27.04
C THR A 169 23.54 -13.46 27.57
N VAL A 170 24.01 -12.43 26.84
CA VAL A 170 23.83 -11.03 27.23
C VAL A 170 22.34 -10.64 27.16
N ALA A 171 21.62 -11.07 26.14
CA ALA A 171 20.18 -10.80 26.01
C ALA A 171 19.38 -11.45 27.16
N LEU A 172 19.75 -12.65 27.58
CA LEU A 172 19.07 -13.37 28.66
C LEU A 172 19.29 -12.71 30.03
N VAL A 173 20.51 -12.22 30.28
CA VAL A 173 20.84 -11.52 31.55
C VAL A 173 20.09 -10.19 31.64
N LEU A 174 20.02 -9.43 30.56
CA LEU A 174 19.25 -8.17 30.51
C LEU A 174 17.74 -8.40 30.67
N GLY A 175 17.21 -9.47 30.10
CA GLY A 175 15.81 -9.84 30.25
C GLY A 175 15.41 -10.21 31.69
N VAL A 176 16.24 -10.96 32.39
CA VAL A 176 16.00 -11.33 33.79
C VAL A 176 16.09 -10.12 34.71
N LEU A 177 17.03 -9.22 34.50
CA LEU A 177 17.15 -7.98 35.27
C LEU A 177 15.93 -7.06 35.09
N GLY A 178 15.40 -6.94 33.86
CA GLY A 178 14.19 -6.20 33.59
C GLY A 178 12.96 -6.77 34.29
N LEU A 179 12.83 -8.09 34.33
CA LEU A 179 11.70 -8.78 34.96
C LEU A 179 11.72 -8.64 36.50
N LEU A 180 12.89 -8.68 37.09
CA LEU A 180 13.04 -8.46 38.53
C LEU A 180 12.74 -7.02 38.95
N ALA A 181 13.18 -6.05 38.17
CA ALA A 181 12.86 -4.64 38.40
C ALA A 181 11.35 -4.34 38.22
N GLY A 182 10.71 -4.97 37.25
CA GLY A 182 9.26 -4.86 37.02
C GLY A 182 8.42 -5.41 38.16
N LEU A 183 8.80 -6.59 38.70
CA LEU A 183 8.12 -7.19 39.84
C LEU A 183 8.31 -6.37 41.12
N ALA A 184 9.48 -5.80 41.36
CA ALA A 184 9.73 -4.95 42.52
C ALA A 184 8.88 -3.65 42.45
N GLY A 185 8.73 -3.07 41.27
CA GLY A 185 7.85 -1.90 41.04
C GLY A 185 6.37 -2.20 41.31
N LEU A 186 5.90 -3.37 40.89
CA LEU A 186 4.52 -3.82 41.13
C LEU A 186 4.23 -4.01 42.61
N PHE A 187 5.19 -4.62 43.37
CA PHE A 187 5.06 -4.83 44.79
C PHE A 187 5.02 -3.51 45.59
N LEU A 188 5.89 -2.59 45.26
CA LEU A 188 5.91 -1.25 45.88
C LEU A 188 4.63 -0.45 45.56
N GLY A 189 4.12 -0.53 44.33
CA GLY A 189 2.85 0.12 43.92
C GLY A 189 1.64 -0.41 44.68
N LEU A 190 1.55 -1.74 44.87
CA LEU A 190 0.48 -2.38 45.66
C LEU A 190 0.58 -2.06 47.15
N ALA A 191 1.81 -1.98 47.72
CA ALA A 191 2.03 -1.61 49.10
C ALA A 191 1.66 -0.14 49.40
N ALA A 192 1.94 0.77 48.44
CA ALA A 192 1.56 2.18 48.54
C ALA A 192 0.03 2.37 48.53
N ARG A 193 -0.69 1.58 47.74
CA ARG A 193 -2.16 1.67 47.62
C ARG A 193 -2.89 1.21 48.90
N ARG A 194 -2.26 0.35 49.70
CA ARG A 194 -2.85 -0.09 50.99
C ARG A 194 -2.77 0.95 52.10
N ARG A 195 -1.94 1.98 51.99
CA ARG A 195 -1.77 3.05 52.97
C ARG A 195 -2.74 4.22 52.82
N THR A 196 -3.44 4.34 51.67
CA THR A 196 -4.36 5.45 51.37
C THR A 196 -5.84 5.14 51.63
N VAL A 197 -6.16 3.93 52.13
CA VAL A 197 -7.55 3.51 52.39
C VAL A 197 -7.87 3.43 53.89
N SER A 198 -7.07 4.06 54.73
CA SER A 198 -7.36 4.11 56.18
C SER A 198 -7.25 5.53 56.68
N SER A 199 -8.26 6.34 56.36
CA SER A 199 -8.67 7.55 57.06
C SER A 199 -10.10 7.84 56.72
#